data_a9ec970f15e92a06f9857de0cc1e23e9
#
_entry.id   a9ec970f15e92a06f9857de0cc1e23e9
#
_cell.length_a   1.000
_cell.length_b   1.000
_cell.length_c   1.000
_cell.angle_alpha   90.00
_cell.angle_beta   90.00
_cell.angle_gamma   90.00
#
_symmetry.space_group_name_H-M   'P 1'
#
loop_
_entity.id
_entity.type
_entity.pdbx_description
1 polymer ?
#
loop_
_entity_poly.entity_id
_entity_poly.type
_entity_poly.pdbx_seq_one_letter_code
_entity_poly.pdbx_strand_id
1 'polypeptide(L)'
;MALIFDIKRFAINDGPGIRTTLFMKGCPLRCVWCHNPEGFDEKPVKMYTKKKCIGCKTCVEVCPQKNLVLTTEGIKDLGHCTACGKCTNECPTLALEMAGKEWKMEDLMAEVEKERQVMEESGGGVTICGGEPLMHTDYLCEVLNELGKRGFHRTVDTTLFASPEKVKKVAERCELFLVDLKLMDSAKH
;
A
#
# COMPACT_ATOMS: atom_id res chain seq x y z
N MET A 1 2.37 13.34 4.74
CA MET A 1 1.68 12.08 5.11
C MET A 1 1.50 11.26 3.85
N ALA A 2 1.75 9.93 3.88
CA ALA A 2 1.50 9.06 2.71
C ALA A 2 0.36 8.10 3.03
N LEU A 3 -0.31 7.60 2.00
CA LEU A 3 -1.37 6.60 2.16
C LEU A 3 -0.79 5.20 2.17
N ILE A 4 -1.33 4.34 3.03
CA ILE A 4 -1.09 2.90 3.03
C ILE A 4 -2.32 2.24 2.43
N PHE A 5 -2.14 1.40 1.41
CA PHE A 5 -3.26 0.78 0.74
C PHE A 5 -3.49 -0.68 1.17
N ASP A 6 -2.47 -1.33 1.71
CA ASP A 6 -2.60 -2.68 2.26
C ASP A 6 -1.61 -2.90 3.42
N ILE A 7 -1.96 -3.79 4.32
CA ILE A 7 -1.12 -4.30 5.41
C ILE A 7 -1.20 -5.83 5.36
N LYS A 8 -0.17 -6.45 4.80
CA LYS A 8 -0.08 -7.91 4.68
C LYS A 8 0.64 -8.48 5.89
N ARG A 9 -0.06 -9.33 6.62
CA ARG A 9 0.51 -10.06 7.75
C ARG A 9 1.06 -11.41 7.31
N PHE A 10 1.96 -11.97 8.08
CA PHE A 10 2.58 -13.28 7.84
C PHE A 10 3.25 -13.39 6.47
N ALA A 11 3.85 -12.30 5.98
CA ALA A 11 4.63 -12.32 4.75
C ALA A 11 5.94 -13.10 4.95
N ILE A 12 6.22 -14.04 4.04
CA ILE A 12 7.40 -14.92 4.11
C ILE A 12 8.40 -14.69 2.99
N ASN A 13 8.05 -13.81 2.03
CA ASN A 13 8.89 -13.51 0.86
C ASN A 13 9.41 -12.05 0.85
N ASP A 14 9.10 -11.28 1.87
CA ASP A 14 9.37 -9.83 1.91
C ASP A 14 10.58 -9.51 2.84
N GLY A 15 11.53 -10.44 2.93
CA GLY A 15 12.74 -10.36 3.75
C GLY A 15 12.89 -11.53 4.72
N PRO A 16 13.87 -11.47 5.65
CA PRO A 16 14.12 -12.55 6.62
C PRO A 16 12.94 -12.75 7.57
N GLY A 17 12.68 -14.01 7.93
CA GLY A 17 11.65 -14.39 8.90
C GLY A 17 10.22 -14.09 8.43
N ILE A 18 9.26 -14.12 9.36
CA ILE A 18 7.87 -13.74 9.10
C ILE A 18 7.71 -12.24 9.33
N ARG A 19 7.04 -11.56 8.42
CA ARG A 19 6.98 -10.09 8.42
C ARG A 19 5.56 -9.55 8.32
N THR A 20 5.39 -8.35 8.83
CA THR A 20 4.26 -7.50 8.44
C THR A 20 4.73 -6.53 7.37
N THR A 21 4.06 -6.54 6.21
CA THR A 21 4.41 -5.69 5.08
C THR A 21 3.40 -4.56 4.93
N LEU A 22 3.89 -3.32 4.95
CA LEU A 22 3.13 -2.09 4.78
C LEU A 22 3.26 -1.62 3.33
N PHE A 23 2.15 -1.52 2.61
CA PHE A 23 2.14 -1.13 1.20
C PHE A 23 1.76 0.35 1.05
N MET A 24 2.72 1.20 0.71
CA MET A 24 2.53 2.64 0.49
C MET A 24 2.01 2.94 -0.91
N LYS A 25 1.17 3.96 -1.04
CA LYS A 25 0.73 4.47 -2.34
C LYS A 25 1.75 5.45 -2.94
N GLY A 26 1.66 5.58 -4.25
CA GLY A 26 2.54 6.41 -5.06
C GLY A 26 3.71 5.62 -5.65
N CYS A 27 3.80 5.60 -6.98
CA CYS A 27 4.93 5.03 -7.71
C CYS A 27 5.20 5.86 -8.95
N PRO A 28 6.44 6.29 -9.22
CA PRO A 28 6.78 7.03 -10.43
C PRO A 28 6.87 6.11 -11.65
N LEU A 29 7.03 4.80 -11.42
CA LEU A 29 7.12 3.80 -12.48
C LEU A 29 5.73 3.31 -12.90
N ARG A 30 5.66 2.73 -14.13
CA ARG A 30 4.44 2.16 -14.72
C ARG A 30 4.75 0.80 -15.34
N CYS A 31 5.33 -0.09 -14.53
CA CYS A 31 5.71 -1.44 -14.96
C CYS A 31 4.49 -2.20 -15.47
N VAL A 32 4.57 -2.72 -16.69
CA VAL A 32 3.45 -3.47 -17.30
C VAL A 32 3.14 -4.79 -16.58
N TRP A 33 4.06 -5.28 -15.76
CA TRP A 33 3.93 -6.49 -14.94
C TRP A 33 3.64 -6.19 -13.46
N CYS A 34 3.24 -4.94 -13.12
CA CYS A 34 2.99 -4.57 -11.72
C CYS A 34 1.86 -5.41 -11.12
N HIS A 35 2.12 -6.01 -9.96
CA HIS A 35 1.11 -6.79 -9.23
C HIS A 35 0.16 -5.92 -8.41
N ASN A 36 0.56 -4.67 -8.12
CA ASN A 36 -0.20 -3.75 -7.27
C ASN A 36 -0.45 -2.41 -7.99
N PRO A 37 -1.18 -2.40 -9.13
CA PRO A 37 -1.42 -1.19 -9.91
C PRO A 37 -2.24 -0.13 -9.13
N GLU A 38 -2.98 -0.54 -8.10
CA GLU A 38 -3.65 0.35 -7.15
C GLU A 38 -2.68 1.21 -6.35
N GLY A 39 -1.43 0.81 -6.27
CA GLY A 39 -0.35 1.58 -5.64
C GLY A 39 0.23 2.71 -6.50
N PHE A 40 -0.13 2.82 -7.79
CA PHE A 40 0.46 3.81 -8.69
C PHE A 40 0.18 5.26 -8.28
N ASP A 41 -1.09 5.56 -7.97
CA ASP A 41 -1.50 6.91 -7.63
C ASP A 41 -1.29 7.17 -6.14
N GLU A 42 -0.93 8.41 -5.79
CA GLU A 42 -0.82 8.85 -4.41
C GLU A 42 -2.20 9.01 -3.73
N LYS A 43 -3.27 9.13 -4.53
CA LYS A 43 -4.64 9.30 -4.04
C LYS A 43 -5.32 7.96 -3.77
N PRO A 44 -6.34 7.91 -2.90
CA PRO A 44 -7.17 6.72 -2.74
C PRO A 44 -7.80 6.31 -4.08
N VAL A 45 -7.82 5.01 -4.34
CA VAL A 45 -8.41 4.42 -5.55
C VAL A 45 -9.48 3.42 -5.15
N LYS A 46 -10.65 3.52 -5.80
CA LYS A 46 -11.73 2.55 -5.62
C LYS A 46 -11.41 1.27 -6.40
N MET A 47 -11.39 0.16 -5.69
CA MET A 47 -11.20 -1.18 -6.25
C MET A 47 -12.56 -1.89 -6.37
N TYR A 48 -12.74 -2.69 -7.42
CA TYR A 48 -13.94 -3.48 -7.63
C TYR A 48 -13.63 -4.95 -7.89
N THR A 49 -14.18 -5.83 -7.05
CA THR A 49 -14.06 -7.27 -7.19
C THR A 49 -15.39 -7.87 -7.64
N LYS A 50 -15.53 -8.15 -8.95
CA LYS A 50 -16.76 -8.66 -9.56
C LYS A 50 -17.31 -9.90 -8.86
N LYS A 51 -16.43 -10.83 -8.45
CA LYS A 51 -16.80 -12.11 -7.81
C LYS A 51 -17.52 -11.93 -6.46
N LYS A 52 -17.27 -10.82 -5.77
CA LYS A 52 -17.93 -10.50 -4.50
C LYS A 52 -19.26 -9.75 -4.70
N CYS A 53 -19.54 -9.24 -5.90
CA CYS A 53 -20.70 -8.38 -6.16
C CYS A 53 -21.98 -9.19 -6.29
N ILE A 54 -22.99 -8.85 -5.48
CA ILE A 54 -24.33 -9.46 -5.51
C ILE A 54 -25.37 -8.64 -6.31
N GLY A 55 -24.96 -7.52 -6.93
CA GLY A 55 -25.83 -6.70 -7.76
C GLY A 55 -26.89 -5.89 -7.00
N CYS A 56 -26.72 -5.62 -5.71
CA CYS A 56 -27.70 -4.95 -4.85
C CYS A 56 -27.96 -3.47 -5.19
N LYS A 57 -27.15 -2.83 -6.04
CA LYS A 57 -27.23 -1.42 -6.48
C LYS A 57 -26.97 -0.36 -5.40
N THR A 58 -26.79 -0.70 -4.14
CA THR A 58 -26.55 0.26 -3.05
C THR A 58 -25.46 1.26 -3.40
N CYS A 59 -24.34 0.81 -3.98
CA CYS A 59 -23.23 1.67 -4.38
C CYS A 59 -23.61 2.69 -5.49
N VAL A 60 -24.56 2.34 -6.35
CA VAL A 60 -25.08 3.24 -7.40
C VAL A 60 -25.94 4.33 -6.77
N GLU A 61 -26.80 3.97 -5.83
CA GLU A 61 -27.74 4.87 -5.16
C GLU A 61 -27.04 5.89 -4.25
N VAL A 62 -26.05 5.42 -3.47
CA VAL A 62 -25.33 6.28 -2.51
C VAL A 62 -24.25 7.17 -3.15
N CYS A 63 -23.94 6.97 -4.42
CA CYS A 63 -22.87 7.73 -5.09
C CYS A 63 -23.33 9.18 -5.36
N PRO A 64 -22.73 10.20 -4.68
CA PRO A 64 -23.15 11.59 -4.85
C PRO A 64 -22.84 12.13 -6.25
N GLN A 65 -21.83 11.55 -6.91
CA GLN A 65 -21.43 11.92 -8.27
C GLN A 65 -22.17 11.11 -9.35
N LYS A 66 -23.05 10.18 -8.96
CA LYS A 66 -23.71 9.24 -9.90
C LYS A 66 -22.72 8.56 -10.86
N ASN A 67 -21.52 8.29 -10.33
CA ASN A 67 -20.37 7.76 -11.11
C ASN A 67 -20.44 6.25 -11.36
N LEU A 68 -21.41 5.55 -10.80
CA LEU A 68 -21.53 4.10 -10.89
C LEU A 68 -22.81 3.68 -11.58
N VAL A 69 -22.72 2.66 -12.41
CA VAL A 69 -23.88 2.01 -13.04
C VAL A 69 -23.76 0.50 -12.95
N LEU A 70 -24.86 -0.20 -12.66
CA LEU A 70 -24.90 -1.65 -12.72
C LEU A 70 -25.22 -2.07 -14.16
N THR A 71 -24.37 -2.91 -14.73
CA THR A 71 -24.51 -3.53 -16.04
C THR A 71 -24.63 -5.05 -15.89
N THR A 72 -24.85 -5.77 -16.97
CA THR A 72 -24.81 -7.25 -17.02
C THR A 72 -23.42 -7.81 -16.65
N GLU A 73 -22.37 -6.99 -16.79
CA GLU A 73 -21.01 -7.37 -16.45
C GLU A 73 -20.59 -6.96 -15.03
N GLY A 74 -21.45 -6.30 -14.27
CA GLY A 74 -21.20 -5.81 -12.93
C GLY A 74 -21.21 -4.28 -12.85
N ILE A 75 -20.56 -3.73 -11.82
CA ILE A 75 -20.48 -2.28 -11.61
C ILE A 75 -19.45 -1.67 -12.57
N LYS A 76 -19.89 -0.68 -13.35
CA LYS A 76 -19.05 0.13 -14.23
C LYS A 76 -18.86 1.53 -13.64
N ASP A 77 -17.62 2.00 -13.68
CA ASP A 77 -17.22 3.36 -13.33
C ASP A 77 -17.33 4.28 -14.55
N LEU A 78 -17.88 5.47 -14.39
CA LEU A 78 -18.06 6.45 -15.47
C LEU A 78 -16.89 7.45 -15.57
N GLY A 79 -15.86 7.33 -14.74
CA GLY A 79 -14.58 8.06 -14.85
C GLY A 79 -14.51 9.41 -14.12
N HIS A 80 -15.50 9.77 -13.29
CA HIS A 80 -15.51 11.01 -12.52
C HIS A 80 -15.62 10.78 -11.00
N CYS A 81 -14.97 9.71 -10.53
CA CYS A 81 -14.92 9.37 -9.11
C CYS A 81 -14.09 10.38 -8.31
N THR A 82 -14.65 10.87 -7.20
CA THR A 82 -13.95 11.77 -6.26
C THR A 82 -13.33 11.03 -5.07
N ALA A 83 -13.30 9.71 -5.09
CA ALA A 83 -12.79 8.86 -4.01
C ALA A 83 -13.38 9.15 -2.61
N CYS A 84 -14.64 9.58 -2.54
CA CYS A 84 -15.29 9.97 -1.29
C CYS A 84 -15.62 8.79 -0.35
N GLY A 85 -15.45 7.55 -0.76
CA GLY A 85 -15.62 6.35 0.05
C GLY A 85 -17.07 5.90 0.30
N LYS A 86 -18.11 6.69 0.00
CA LYS A 86 -19.50 6.34 0.35
C LYS A 86 -19.91 4.97 -0.18
N CYS A 87 -19.62 4.68 -1.46
CA CYS A 87 -20.01 3.41 -2.08
C CYS A 87 -19.24 2.19 -1.52
N THR A 88 -18.03 2.40 -1.00
CA THR A 88 -17.22 1.34 -0.39
C THR A 88 -17.69 1.06 1.04
N ASN A 89 -18.05 2.09 1.80
CA ASN A 89 -18.55 1.95 3.16
C ASN A 89 -19.92 1.24 3.21
N GLU A 90 -20.76 1.43 2.19
CA GLU A 90 -22.10 0.84 2.10
C GLU A 90 -22.10 -0.50 1.34
N CYS A 91 -20.99 -1.02 0.91
CA CYS A 91 -20.92 -2.28 0.17
C CYS A 91 -20.97 -3.49 1.14
N PRO A 92 -22.10 -4.23 1.20
CA PRO A 92 -22.28 -5.28 2.22
C PRO A 92 -21.36 -6.49 2.01
N THR A 93 -20.83 -6.66 0.81
CA THR A 93 -19.99 -7.81 0.45
C THR A 93 -18.53 -7.43 0.24
N LEU A 94 -18.15 -6.18 0.51
CA LEU A 94 -16.82 -5.64 0.21
C LEU A 94 -16.40 -5.89 -1.26
N ALA A 95 -17.37 -5.86 -2.18
CA ALA A 95 -17.07 -5.91 -3.61
C ALA A 95 -16.45 -4.60 -4.11
N LEU A 96 -16.76 -3.50 -3.43
CA LEU A 96 -16.10 -2.21 -3.59
C LEU A 96 -15.31 -1.90 -2.32
N GLU A 97 -14.03 -1.62 -2.47
CA GLU A 97 -13.12 -1.26 -1.38
C GLU A 97 -12.31 -0.03 -1.80
N MET A 98 -11.82 0.73 -0.83
CA MET A 98 -10.94 1.86 -1.08
C MET A 98 -9.50 1.46 -0.80
N ALA A 99 -8.66 1.44 -1.84
CA ALA A 99 -7.22 1.27 -1.69
C ALA A 99 -6.55 2.61 -1.38
N GLY A 100 -5.93 2.71 -0.22
CA GLY A 100 -5.29 3.91 0.30
C GLY A 100 -6.07 4.57 1.43
N LYS A 101 -5.50 4.49 2.61
CA LYS A 101 -6.01 5.09 3.84
C LYS A 101 -4.88 5.87 4.53
N GLU A 102 -5.20 7.03 5.04
CA GLU A 102 -4.32 7.71 5.99
C GLU A 102 -4.37 6.99 7.34
N TRP A 103 -3.20 6.79 7.90
CA TRP A 103 -3.04 6.20 9.22
C TRP A 103 -2.44 7.22 10.17
N LYS A 104 -3.03 7.35 11.36
CA LYS A 104 -2.31 7.95 12.46
C LYS A 104 -1.16 7.02 12.84
N MET A 105 0.00 7.58 13.20
CA MET A 105 1.18 6.78 13.52
C MET A 105 0.92 5.77 14.64
N GLU A 106 0.19 6.19 15.66
CA GLU A 106 -0.19 5.33 16.79
C GLU A 106 -1.02 4.13 16.36
N ASP A 107 -2.03 4.35 15.50
CA ASP A 107 -2.91 3.29 14.99
C ASP A 107 -2.13 2.32 14.10
N LEU A 108 -1.23 2.84 13.26
CA LEU A 108 -0.37 2.04 12.41
C LEU A 108 0.58 1.15 13.23
N MET A 109 1.18 1.72 14.26
CA MET A 109 2.06 0.97 15.17
C MET A 109 1.27 -0.08 15.96
N ALA A 110 0.07 0.24 16.43
CA ALA A 110 -0.81 -0.72 17.10
C ALA A 110 -1.20 -1.89 16.18
N GLU A 111 -1.36 -1.63 14.88
CA GLU A 111 -1.64 -2.68 13.90
C GLU A 111 -0.44 -3.61 13.69
N VAL A 112 0.77 -3.05 13.62
CA VAL A 112 2.02 -3.82 13.51
C VAL A 112 2.29 -4.66 14.76
N GLU A 113 2.02 -4.12 15.95
CA GLU A 113 2.24 -4.80 17.22
C GLU A 113 1.45 -6.10 17.38
N LYS A 114 0.35 -6.27 16.68
CA LYS A 114 -0.48 -7.49 16.74
C LYS A 114 0.29 -8.76 16.40
N GLU A 115 1.28 -8.65 15.53
CA GLU A 115 2.06 -9.78 15.02
C GLU A 115 3.49 -9.82 15.61
N ARG A 116 3.77 -9.04 16.66
CA ARG A 116 5.11 -8.92 17.28
C ARG A 116 5.72 -10.28 17.62
N GLN A 117 4.98 -11.10 18.33
CA GLN A 117 5.51 -12.40 18.80
C GLN A 117 6.01 -13.25 17.64
N VAL A 118 5.23 -13.38 16.58
CA VAL A 118 5.59 -14.20 15.41
C VAL A 118 6.79 -13.62 14.67
N MET A 119 6.88 -12.28 14.57
CA MET A 119 8.03 -11.62 13.97
C MET A 119 9.31 -11.85 14.78
N GLU A 120 9.26 -11.72 16.11
CA GLU A 120 10.41 -11.93 16.99
C GLU A 120 10.86 -13.41 16.99
N GLU A 121 9.96 -14.36 17.13
CA GLU A 121 10.28 -15.79 17.13
C GLU A 121 10.89 -16.28 15.81
N SER A 122 10.50 -15.67 14.69
CA SER A 122 11.02 -16.03 13.36
C SER A 122 12.28 -15.26 12.93
N GLY A 123 12.72 -14.28 13.72
CA GLY A 123 13.76 -13.34 13.30
C GLY A 123 13.30 -12.42 12.16
N GLY A 124 12.00 -12.19 12.08
CA GLY A 124 11.35 -11.32 11.10
C GLY A 124 11.29 -9.85 11.49
N GLY A 125 10.25 -9.15 11.06
CA GLY A 125 10.09 -7.72 11.35
C GLY A 125 9.10 -7.04 10.42
N VAL A 126 9.33 -5.77 10.12
CA VAL A 126 8.42 -4.99 9.26
C VAL A 126 9.11 -4.67 7.95
N THR A 127 8.37 -4.83 6.83
CA THR A 127 8.82 -4.40 5.51
C THR A 127 7.92 -3.28 5.02
N ILE A 128 8.52 -2.21 4.52
CA ILE A 128 7.80 -1.13 3.86
C ILE A 128 8.04 -1.25 2.35
N CYS A 129 6.96 -1.40 1.59
CA CYS A 129 6.98 -1.51 0.14
C CYS A 129 5.73 -0.84 -0.47
N GLY A 130 5.21 -1.34 -1.59
CA GLY A 130 3.95 -0.92 -2.19
C GLY A 130 4.12 -0.32 -3.57
N GLY A 131 3.93 1.00 -3.72
CA GLY A 131 4.36 1.78 -4.87
C GLY A 131 5.88 1.92 -4.87
N GLU A 132 6.39 3.13 -4.62
CA GLU A 132 7.81 3.37 -4.36
C GLU A 132 7.94 4.14 -3.03
N PRO A 133 8.37 3.48 -1.94
CA PRO A 133 8.44 4.12 -0.62
C PRO A 133 9.30 5.38 -0.58
N LEU A 134 10.36 5.44 -1.39
CA LEU A 134 11.27 6.59 -1.47
C LEU A 134 10.62 7.85 -2.06
N MET A 135 9.44 7.75 -2.69
CA MET A 135 8.65 8.95 -3.05
C MET A 135 8.25 9.75 -1.82
N HIS A 136 7.95 9.08 -0.73
CA HIS A 136 7.49 9.67 0.54
C HIS A 136 8.56 9.59 1.62
N THR A 137 9.80 9.94 1.29
CA THR A 137 11.00 9.77 2.13
C THR A 137 10.82 10.29 3.56
N ASP A 138 10.19 11.45 3.77
CA ASP A 138 10.03 12.02 5.12
C ASP A 138 9.08 11.16 5.96
N TYR A 139 7.91 10.80 5.42
CA TYR A 139 6.96 9.92 6.12
C TYR A 139 7.55 8.51 6.32
N LEU A 140 8.26 7.97 5.33
CA LEU A 140 8.97 6.69 5.45
C LEU A 140 9.96 6.73 6.62
N CYS A 141 10.74 7.81 6.75
CA CYS A 141 11.68 7.98 7.87
C CYS A 141 10.97 8.07 9.22
N GLU A 142 9.80 8.73 9.29
CA GLU A 142 8.99 8.76 10.52
C GLU A 142 8.54 7.35 10.91
N VAL A 143 8.00 6.57 9.98
CA VAL A 143 7.58 5.17 10.22
C VAL A 143 8.76 4.32 10.66
N LEU A 144 9.90 4.38 9.96
CA LEU A 144 11.10 3.62 10.31
C LEU A 144 11.64 3.98 11.69
N ASN A 145 11.62 5.25 12.06
CA ASN A 145 12.04 5.69 13.40
C ASN A 145 11.10 5.13 14.49
N GLU A 146 9.79 5.17 14.28
CA GLU A 146 8.81 4.63 15.25
C GLU A 146 8.95 3.11 15.40
N LEU A 147 9.16 2.38 14.30
CA LEU A 147 9.44 0.95 14.33
C LEU A 147 10.75 0.65 15.07
N GLY A 148 11.80 1.43 14.82
CA GLY A 148 13.10 1.28 15.49
C GLY A 148 13.03 1.53 17.00
N LYS A 149 12.29 2.56 17.47
CA LYS A 149 12.03 2.79 18.89
C LYS A 149 11.37 1.60 19.58
N ARG A 150 10.60 0.83 18.84
CA ARG A 150 9.92 -0.38 19.31
C ARG A 150 10.72 -1.66 19.14
N GLY A 151 11.95 -1.57 18.58
CA GLY A 151 12.86 -2.70 18.41
C GLY A 151 12.53 -3.62 17.24
N PHE A 152 11.68 -3.21 16.29
CA PHE A 152 11.43 -4.01 15.09
C PHE A 152 12.60 -3.94 14.11
N HIS A 153 12.95 -5.08 13.52
CA HIS A 153 13.81 -5.14 12.34
C HIS A 153 13.09 -4.53 11.13
N ARG A 154 13.72 -3.56 10.46
CA ARG A 154 13.10 -2.73 9.42
C ARG A 154 13.73 -3.03 8.05
N THR A 155 12.88 -3.38 7.11
CA THR A 155 13.26 -3.61 5.72
C THR A 155 12.53 -2.60 4.82
N VAL A 156 13.20 -2.09 3.80
CA VAL A 156 12.59 -1.28 2.75
C VAL A 156 12.76 -2.00 1.42
N ASP A 157 11.65 -2.30 0.78
CA ASP A 157 11.60 -2.88 -0.57
C ASP A 157 11.34 -1.76 -1.58
N THR A 158 12.29 -1.52 -2.47
CA THR A 158 12.34 -0.32 -3.31
C THR A 158 13.04 -0.58 -4.63
N THR A 159 12.70 0.19 -5.63
CA THR A 159 13.43 0.23 -6.92
C THR A 159 14.67 1.12 -6.87
N LEU A 160 14.89 1.83 -5.77
CA LEU A 160 15.89 2.89 -5.61
C LEU A 160 15.75 4.07 -6.60
N PHE A 161 14.57 4.23 -7.21
CA PHE A 161 14.29 5.36 -8.11
C PHE A 161 14.09 6.65 -7.29
N ALA A 162 15.20 7.15 -6.76
CA ALA A 162 15.26 8.35 -5.90
C ALA A 162 16.66 8.97 -5.95
N SER A 163 16.80 10.20 -5.46
CA SER A 163 18.12 10.81 -5.34
C SER A 163 18.99 10.09 -4.29
N PRO A 164 20.33 10.08 -4.45
CA PRO A 164 21.22 9.46 -3.49
C PRO A 164 21.04 9.96 -2.05
N GLU A 165 20.70 11.24 -1.87
CA GLU A 165 20.45 11.84 -0.55
C GLU A 165 19.23 11.20 0.13
N LYS A 166 18.15 10.94 -0.62
CA LYS A 166 16.95 10.26 -0.11
C LYS A 166 17.28 8.84 0.30
N VAL A 167 17.99 8.10 -0.56
CA VAL A 167 18.44 6.73 -0.28
C VAL A 167 19.27 6.69 0.99
N LYS A 168 20.29 7.57 1.12
CA LYS A 168 21.12 7.66 2.30
C LYS A 168 20.32 7.94 3.57
N LYS A 169 19.40 8.91 3.51
CA LYS A 169 18.53 9.26 4.64
C LYS A 169 17.72 8.07 5.16
N VAL A 170 17.25 7.21 4.28
CA VAL A 170 16.49 5.99 4.63
C VAL A 170 17.45 4.89 5.12
N ALA A 171 18.59 4.72 4.48
CA ALA A 171 19.61 3.71 4.84
C ALA A 171 20.09 3.83 6.29
N GLU A 172 20.13 5.05 6.83
CA GLU A 172 20.49 5.30 8.24
C GLU A 172 19.41 4.82 9.23
N ARG A 173 18.24 4.34 8.75
CA ARG A 173 17.04 4.05 9.55
C ARG A 173 16.45 2.67 9.34
N CYS A 174 17.05 1.84 8.49
CA CYS A 174 16.63 0.46 8.27
C CYS A 174 17.81 -0.48 8.28
N GLU A 175 17.58 -1.74 8.54
CA GLU A 175 18.61 -2.77 8.58
C GLU A 175 18.84 -3.42 7.22
N LEU A 176 17.84 -3.37 6.32
CA LEU A 176 17.88 -4.08 5.04
C LEU A 176 17.15 -3.33 3.93
N PHE A 177 17.75 -3.31 2.74
CA PHE A 177 17.06 -3.02 1.50
C PHE A 177 16.84 -4.29 0.69
N LEU A 178 15.61 -4.49 0.22
CA LEU A 178 15.32 -5.37 -0.91
C LEU A 178 15.25 -4.48 -2.15
N VAL A 179 16.12 -4.76 -3.13
CA VAL A 179 16.25 -3.88 -4.29
C VAL A 179 15.75 -4.57 -5.55
N ASP A 180 14.73 -3.99 -6.15
CA ASP A 180 14.17 -4.42 -7.41
C ASP A 180 14.85 -3.71 -8.60
N LEU A 181 15.76 -4.39 -9.28
CA LEU A 181 16.33 -3.89 -10.54
C LEU A 181 15.33 -4.06 -11.69
N LYS A 182 14.54 -3.03 -11.96
CA LYS A 182 13.47 -3.10 -12.95
C LYS A 182 14.00 -3.12 -14.40
N LEU A 183 15.08 -2.39 -14.67
CA LEU A 183 15.76 -2.34 -15.97
C LEU A 183 17.26 -2.21 -15.77
N MET A 184 18.05 -2.89 -16.62
CA MET A 184 19.51 -2.79 -16.62
C MET A 184 20.05 -1.67 -17.52
N ASP A 185 19.22 -1.15 -18.40
CA ASP A 185 19.54 -0.05 -19.32
C ASP A 185 19.08 1.27 -18.69
N SER A 186 20.03 2.10 -18.28
CA SER A 186 19.76 3.37 -17.62
C SER A 186 19.01 4.40 -18.48
N ALA A 187 19.08 4.28 -19.81
CA ALA A 187 18.35 5.16 -20.71
C ALA A 187 16.87 4.80 -20.83
N LYS A 188 16.50 3.56 -20.46
CA LYS A 188 15.13 3.06 -20.45
C LYS A 188 14.49 3.03 -19.06
N HIS A 189 15.30 3.16 -18.05
CA HIS A 189 14.89 3.22 -16.65
C HIS A 189 14.49 4.65 -16.28
#